data_f123b4c3d6fdbb0cc2e327532cc08b79
#
_entry.id   f123b4c3d6fdbb0cc2e327532cc08b79
#
_cell.length_a   1.000
_cell.length_b   1.000
_cell.length_c   1.000
_cell.angle_alpha   90.00
_cell.angle_beta   90.00
_cell.angle_gamma   90.00
#
_symmetry.space_group_name_H-M   'P 1'
#
loop_
_entity.id
_entity.type
_entity.pdbx_description
1 polymer ?
#
loop_
_entity_poly.entity_id
_entity_poly.type
_entity_poly.pdbx_seq_one_letter_code
_entity_poly.pdbx_strand_id
1 'polypeptide(L)'
;MNKKELAPGIFVYSDVVENHTSLVADIEEGMVSARREWIASTIKSNDIVKVDTDYRDTLTCVVPYTDSIIDDFTNLDQAFNATVSNIFLVGFGPAEADYKSEHQLETTWHDSYSILKYGKGQKFVNHIDDHKDYHRRLSLVYYINDDYKGGEIVFPRFNITYKPNANELLLFPSTYVYNHSVSPVIEGTRYSVVSWLR
;
A
#
# COMPACT_ATOMS: atom_id res chain seq x y z
N MET A 1 -3.74 18.50 -1.50
CA MET A 1 -3.90 17.38 -0.53
C MET A 1 -4.88 17.79 0.55
N ASN A 2 -5.94 17.02 0.76
CA ASN A 2 -6.92 17.20 1.84
C ASN A 2 -6.74 16.08 2.86
N LYS A 3 -7.01 16.36 4.15
CA LYS A 3 -6.86 15.42 5.26
C LYS A 3 -8.18 15.19 5.96
N LYS A 4 -8.49 13.93 6.29
CA LYS A 4 -9.68 13.52 7.03
C LYS A 4 -9.30 12.45 8.04
N GLU A 5 -9.71 12.61 9.30
CA GLU A 5 -9.61 11.57 10.32
C GLU A 5 -10.86 10.67 10.27
N LEU A 6 -10.65 9.34 10.21
CA LEU A 6 -11.73 8.35 10.28
C LEU A 6 -11.95 7.87 11.71
N ALA A 7 -10.88 7.76 12.48
CA ALA A 7 -10.87 7.44 13.92
C ALA A 7 -9.50 7.84 14.47
N PRO A 8 -9.29 7.88 15.80
CA PRO A 8 -8.02 8.26 16.39
C PRO A 8 -6.83 7.53 15.76
N GLY A 9 -5.93 8.28 15.12
CA GLY A 9 -4.76 7.78 14.44
C GLY A 9 -4.99 7.15 13.06
N ILE A 10 -6.22 7.13 12.52
CA ILE A 10 -6.53 6.66 11.17
C ILE A 10 -6.88 7.86 10.29
N PHE A 11 -5.96 8.23 9.40
CA PHE A 11 -6.13 9.41 8.53
C PHE A 11 -6.15 9.02 7.05
N VAL A 12 -6.99 9.70 6.30
CA VAL A 12 -7.03 9.66 4.83
C VAL A 12 -6.53 10.99 4.29
N TYR A 13 -5.59 10.93 3.38
CA TYR A 13 -5.08 12.07 2.61
C TYR A 13 -5.50 11.88 1.17
N SER A 14 -6.21 12.86 0.60
CA SER A 14 -6.66 12.82 -0.80
C SER A 14 -5.76 13.67 -1.69
N ASP A 15 -5.73 13.36 -2.97
CA ASP A 15 -4.97 14.08 -4.00
C ASP A 15 -3.46 14.08 -3.71
N VAL A 16 -2.92 12.90 -3.37
CA VAL A 16 -1.51 12.77 -2.97
C VAL A 16 -0.55 12.57 -4.14
N VAL A 17 -1.00 11.95 -5.23
CA VAL A 17 -0.17 11.69 -6.42
C VAL A 17 -0.68 12.51 -7.60
N GLU A 18 0.20 13.25 -8.25
CA GLU A 18 -0.12 13.94 -9.50
C GLU A 18 -0.31 12.92 -10.65
N ASN A 19 -1.19 13.23 -11.60
CA ASN A 19 -1.46 12.40 -12.79
C ASN A 19 -1.83 10.93 -12.47
N HIS A 20 -2.47 10.67 -11.33
CA HIS A 20 -2.83 9.33 -10.84
C HIS A 20 -3.73 8.54 -11.80
N THR A 21 -4.48 9.20 -12.70
CA THR A 21 -5.48 8.56 -13.57
C THR A 21 -4.88 7.56 -14.57
N SER A 22 -3.63 7.75 -14.98
CA SER A 22 -2.91 6.82 -15.85
C SER A 22 -2.13 5.74 -15.09
N LEU A 23 -2.00 5.86 -13.77
CA LEU A 23 -1.04 5.09 -12.98
C LEU A 23 -1.23 3.56 -13.07
N VAL A 24 -2.49 3.07 -13.17
CA VAL A 24 -2.73 1.63 -13.38
C VAL A 24 -2.15 1.18 -14.72
N ALA A 25 -2.42 1.93 -15.79
CA ALA A 25 -1.93 1.61 -17.13
C ALA A 25 -0.39 1.69 -17.18
N ASP A 26 0.18 2.73 -16.58
CA ASP A 26 1.63 2.95 -16.53
C ASP A 26 2.36 1.82 -15.78
N ILE A 27 1.78 1.33 -14.67
CA ILE A 27 2.32 0.19 -13.92
C ILE A 27 2.24 -1.10 -14.74
N GLU A 28 1.09 -1.42 -15.35
CA GLU A 28 0.91 -2.64 -16.14
C GLU A 28 1.83 -2.65 -17.37
N GLU A 29 1.94 -1.53 -18.10
CA GLU A 29 2.84 -1.39 -19.23
C GLU A 29 4.31 -1.46 -18.80
N GLY A 30 4.65 -0.78 -17.71
CA GLY A 30 5.99 -0.79 -17.14
C GLY A 30 6.43 -2.19 -16.70
N MET A 31 5.54 -2.97 -16.08
CA MET A 31 5.81 -4.37 -15.72
C MET A 31 6.09 -5.24 -16.94
N VAL A 32 5.29 -5.10 -18.01
CA VAL A 32 5.52 -5.83 -19.27
C VAL A 32 6.88 -5.45 -19.86
N SER A 33 7.18 -4.16 -19.93
CA SER A 33 8.43 -3.63 -20.48
C SER A 33 9.66 -4.10 -19.67
N ALA A 34 9.54 -4.14 -18.35
CA ALA A 34 10.56 -4.63 -17.42
C ALA A 34 10.61 -6.15 -17.30
N ARG A 35 9.77 -6.88 -18.04
CA ARG A 35 9.62 -8.36 -17.95
C ARG A 35 9.32 -8.87 -16.54
N ARG A 36 8.52 -8.12 -15.79
CA ARG A 36 8.05 -8.49 -14.45
C ARG A 36 6.72 -9.22 -14.54
N GLU A 37 6.48 -10.06 -13.55
CA GLU A 37 5.21 -10.78 -13.39
C GLU A 37 4.56 -10.44 -12.07
N TRP A 38 3.23 -10.49 -12.04
CA TRP A 38 2.48 -10.47 -10.81
C TRP A 38 2.67 -11.81 -10.08
N ILE A 39 3.13 -11.77 -8.84
CA ILE A 39 3.37 -12.97 -8.05
C ILE A 39 2.34 -13.09 -6.92
N ALA A 40 1.95 -14.31 -6.55
CA ALA A 40 1.08 -14.53 -5.42
C ALA A 40 1.74 -13.98 -4.13
N SER A 41 0.97 -13.19 -3.38
CA SER A 41 1.46 -12.62 -2.12
C SER A 41 1.71 -13.72 -1.09
N THR A 42 2.77 -13.56 -0.33
CA THR A 42 3.12 -14.47 0.76
C THR A 42 2.72 -13.92 2.11
N ILE A 43 2.58 -14.81 3.08
CA ILE A 43 2.50 -14.49 4.50
C ILE A 43 3.64 -15.19 5.24
N LYS A 44 4.05 -14.63 6.38
CA LYS A 44 5.01 -15.28 7.29
C LYS A 44 4.26 -15.77 8.52
N SER A 45 4.31 -17.08 8.76
CA SER A 45 3.73 -17.72 9.94
C SER A 45 4.72 -18.71 10.53
N ASN A 46 5.03 -18.58 11.83
CA ASN A 46 6.00 -19.44 12.53
C ASN A 46 7.34 -19.57 11.78
N ASP A 47 7.87 -18.42 11.30
CA ASP A 47 9.11 -18.31 10.52
C ASP A 47 9.08 -18.99 9.13
N ILE A 48 7.91 -19.50 8.70
CA ILE A 48 7.70 -20.06 7.36
C ILE A 48 7.02 -19.00 6.48
N VAL A 49 7.63 -18.71 5.34
CA VAL A 49 7.02 -17.89 4.30
C VAL A 49 6.26 -18.81 3.34
N LYS A 50 4.97 -18.56 3.18
CA LYS A 50 4.11 -19.37 2.29
C LYS A 50 3.06 -18.51 1.60
N VAL A 51 2.53 -19.03 0.49
CA VAL A 51 1.27 -18.57 -0.08
C VAL A 51 0.12 -19.24 0.68
N ASP A 52 -0.86 -18.45 1.13
CA ASP A 52 -2.05 -18.95 1.81
C ASP A 52 -3.24 -18.10 1.38
N THR A 53 -3.94 -18.56 0.36
CA THR A 53 -5.05 -17.84 -0.28
C THR A 53 -6.30 -17.75 0.59
N ASP A 54 -6.46 -18.63 1.58
CA ASP A 54 -7.53 -18.51 2.57
C ASP A 54 -7.31 -17.32 3.50
N TYR A 55 -6.03 -16.99 3.75
CA TYR A 55 -5.62 -15.89 4.60
C TYR A 55 -5.39 -14.59 3.80
N ARG A 56 -4.56 -14.65 2.75
CA ARG A 56 -4.23 -13.52 1.86
C ARG A 56 -4.25 -13.97 0.42
N ASP A 57 -5.32 -13.62 -0.28
CA ASP A 57 -5.44 -13.86 -1.72
C ASP A 57 -5.28 -12.52 -2.46
N THR A 58 -4.10 -12.29 -2.99
CA THR A 58 -3.76 -11.11 -3.80
C THR A 58 -2.46 -11.36 -4.55
N LEU A 59 -2.28 -10.64 -5.64
CA LEU A 59 -1.02 -10.58 -6.37
C LEU A 59 -0.20 -9.36 -5.93
N THR A 60 1.12 -9.46 -6.00
CA THR A 60 2.03 -8.38 -5.62
C THR A 60 3.15 -8.18 -6.63
N CYS A 61 3.57 -6.93 -6.77
CA CYS A 61 4.85 -6.52 -7.36
C CYS A 61 5.57 -5.63 -6.34
N VAL A 62 6.80 -5.98 -5.98
CA VAL A 62 7.60 -5.21 -5.01
C VAL A 62 8.52 -4.25 -5.75
N VAL A 63 8.47 -2.98 -5.35
CA VAL A 63 9.34 -1.91 -5.84
C VAL A 63 10.20 -1.42 -4.68
N PRO A 64 11.53 -1.47 -4.78
CA PRO A 64 12.43 -0.98 -3.74
C PRO A 64 12.14 0.48 -3.39
N TYR A 65 12.17 0.79 -2.10
CA TYR A 65 12.15 2.18 -1.65
C TYR A 65 13.49 2.86 -1.99
N THR A 66 13.42 4.11 -2.40
CA THR A 66 14.56 5.02 -2.49
C THR A 66 14.29 6.28 -1.69
N ASP A 67 15.30 6.82 -1.02
CA ASP A 67 15.25 8.06 -0.25
C ASP A 67 15.57 9.30 -1.09
N SER A 68 15.86 9.10 -2.37
CA SER A 68 16.18 10.14 -3.34
C SER A 68 15.59 9.81 -4.71
N ILE A 69 15.32 10.85 -5.50
CA ILE A 69 14.91 10.71 -6.89
C ILE A 69 16.07 10.10 -7.68
N ILE A 70 15.79 9.03 -8.42
CA ILE A 70 16.74 8.33 -9.27
C ILE A 70 16.38 8.62 -10.73
N ASP A 71 17.29 9.24 -11.46
CA ASP A 71 17.13 9.59 -12.87
C ASP A 71 18.06 8.76 -13.78
N ASP A 72 19.04 8.04 -13.19
CA ASP A 72 20.00 7.21 -13.93
C ASP A 72 19.77 5.71 -13.64
N PHE A 73 19.56 4.94 -14.70
CA PHE A 73 19.28 3.51 -14.64
C PHE A 73 19.87 2.78 -15.84
N THR A 74 20.35 1.56 -15.62
CA THR A 74 21.09 0.79 -16.63
C THR A 74 20.22 -0.20 -17.42
N ASN A 75 18.98 -0.46 -16.98
CA ASN A 75 18.07 -1.37 -17.67
C ASN A 75 16.60 -1.04 -17.35
N LEU A 76 15.67 -1.67 -18.10
CA LEU A 76 14.23 -1.39 -17.98
C LEU A 76 13.64 -1.74 -16.60
N ASP A 77 14.19 -2.74 -15.90
CA ASP A 77 13.74 -3.09 -14.54
C ASP A 77 14.12 -2.01 -13.53
N GLN A 78 15.34 -1.47 -13.64
CA GLN A 78 15.75 -0.33 -12.80
C GLN A 78 14.96 0.92 -13.14
N ALA A 79 14.69 1.18 -14.43
CA ALA A 79 13.85 2.28 -14.87
C ALA A 79 12.43 2.18 -14.28
N PHE A 80 11.81 1.01 -14.34
CA PHE A 80 10.51 0.76 -13.73
C PHE A 80 10.53 1.03 -12.22
N ASN A 81 11.50 0.46 -11.50
CA ASN A 81 11.65 0.65 -10.07
C ASN A 81 11.83 2.13 -9.70
N ALA A 82 12.73 2.83 -10.40
CA ALA A 82 13.01 4.23 -10.14
C ALA A 82 11.77 5.10 -10.40
N THR A 83 11.11 4.93 -11.54
CA THR A 83 9.92 5.69 -11.90
C THR A 83 8.81 5.52 -10.86
N VAL A 84 8.47 4.28 -10.54
CA VAL A 84 7.39 3.98 -9.59
C VAL A 84 7.75 4.43 -8.17
N SER A 85 8.99 4.19 -7.74
CA SER A 85 9.46 4.63 -6.41
C SER A 85 9.44 6.16 -6.30
N ASN A 86 9.88 6.88 -7.33
CA ASN A 86 9.86 8.35 -7.32
C ASN A 86 8.45 8.92 -7.24
N ILE A 87 7.47 8.31 -7.94
CA ILE A 87 6.06 8.73 -7.86
C ILE A 87 5.56 8.65 -6.41
N PHE A 88 5.84 7.54 -5.73
CA PHE A 88 5.37 7.34 -4.36
C PHE A 88 6.18 8.15 -3.34
N LEU A 89 7.48 8.28 -3.51
CA LEU A 89 8.31 9.14 -2.68
C LEU A 89 7.80 10.60 -2.67
N VAL A 90 7.54 11.14 -3.85
CA VAL A 90 7.08 12.53 -4.00
C VAL A 90 5.63 12.67 -3.51
N GLY A 91 4.75 11.71 -3.87
CA GLY A 91 3.33 11.78 -3.54
C GLY A 91 3.05 11.57 -2.06
N PHE A 92 3.70 10.59 -1.41
CA PHE A 92 3.42 10.24 -0.01
C PHE A 92 4.15 11.12 1.00
N GLY A 93 5.33 11.64 0.64
CA GLY A 93 6.19 12.42 1.54
C GLY A 93 5.50 13.53 2.34
N PRO A 94 4.68 14.39 1.71
CA PRO A 94 3.94 15.44 2.43
C PRO A 94 2.95 14.88 3.47
N ALA A 95 2.21 13.80 3.15
CA ALA A 95 1.27 13.17 4.07
C ALA A 95 1.99 12.48 5.24
N GLU A 96 3.10 11.80 4.96
CA GLU A 96 3.95 11.18 5.97
C GLU A 96 4.53 12.24 6.92
N ALA A 97 5.04 13.35 6.40
CA ALA A 97 5.59 14.43 7.18
C ALA A 97 4.53 15.06 8.10
N ASP A 98 3.33 15.31 7.58
CA ASP A 98 2.21 15.85 8.35
C ASP A 98 1.81 14.89 9.48
N TYR A 99 1.60 13.60 9.17
CA TYR A 99 1.25 12.58 10.16
C TYR A 99 2.32 12.44 11.25
N LYS A 100 3.59 12.36 10.85
CA LYS A 100 4.73 12.24 11.78
C LYS A 100 4.84 13.44 12.71
N SER A 101 4.62 14.64 12.18
CA SER A 101 4.65 15.88 12.95
C SER A 101 3.52 15.93 13.99
N GLU A 102 2.28 15.60 13.60
CA GLU A 102 1.12 15.64 14.48
C GLU A 102 1.23 14.63 15.63
N HIS A 103 1.74 13.42 15.33
CA HIS A 103 1.85 12.34 16.32
C HIS A 103 3.22 12.24 16.98
N GLN A 104 4.15 13.20 16.72
CA GLN A 104 5.53 13.18 17.21
C GLN A 104 6.20 11.80 16.95
N LEU A 105 5.93 11.24 15.75
CA LEU A 105 6.39 9.92 15.38
C LEU A 105 7.76 9.99 14.73
N GLU A 106 8.75 9.38 15.36
CA GLU A 106 10.07 9.16 14.77
C GLU A 106 10.12 7.80 14.07
N THR A 107 10.69 7.78 12.89
CA THR A 107 10.90 6.57 12.09
C THR A 107 12.32 6.57 11.53
N THR A 108 12.94 5.40 11.46
CA THR A 108 14.33 5.22 11.04
C THR A 108 14.48 4.53 9.70
N TRP A 109 13.41 3.91 9.20
CA TRP A 109 13.45 3.09 8.00
C TRP A 109 12.12 3.13 7.27
N HIS A 110 12.18 3.06 5.93
CA HIS A 110 11.02 2.92 5.06
C HIS A 110 11.10 1.58 4.32
N ASP A 111 10.06 0.75 4.42
CA ASP A 111 10.00 -0.52 3.69
C ASP A 111 9.78 -0.27 2.19
N SER A 112 10.07 -1.27 1.37
CA SER A 112 9.76 -1.26 -0.06
C SER A 112 8.26 -1.04 -0.31
N TYR A 113 7.92 -0.48 -1.45
CA TYR A 113 6.53 -0.40 -1.90
C TYR A 113 6.08 -1.76 -2.44
N SER A 114 4.95 -2.25 -1.95
CA SER A 114 4.30 -3.44 -2.48
C SER A 114 3.03 -3.01 -3.23
N ILE A 115 3.07 -3.08 -4.55
CA ILE A 115 1.89 -2.85 -5.37
C ILE A 115 1.06 -4.13 -5.31
N LEU A 116 -0.22 -4.01 -4.93
CA LEU A 116 -1.15 -5.11 -4.75
C LEU A 116 -2.25 -5.05 -5.79
N LYS A 117 -2.58 -6.21 -6.35
CA LYS A 117 -3.65 -6.39 -7.32
C LYS A 117 -4.63 -7.43 -6.79
N TYR A 118 -5.88 -7.02 -6.58
CA TYR A 118 -6.96 -7.87 -6.12
C TYR A 118 -8.00 -8.01 -7.23
N GLY A 119 -8.17 -9.21 -7.73
CA GLY A 119 -9.25 -9.59 -8.63
C GLY A 119 -10.51 -10.01 -7.87
N LYS A 120 -11.55 -10.40 -8.62
CA LYS A 120 -12.83 -10.87 -8.06
C LYS A 120 -12.66 -12.02 -7.08
N GLY A 121 -13.26 -11.90 -5.89
CA GLY A 121 -13.20 -12.87 -4.80
C GLY A 121 -11.99 -12.70 -3.88
N GLN A 122 -10.94 -12.03 -4.35
CA GLN A 122 -9.69 -11.87 -3.61
C GLN A 122 -9.86 -10.92 -2.41
N LYS A 123 -9.16 -11.25 -1.33
CA LYS A 123 -9.34 -10.63 0.00
C LYS A 123 -8.06 -10.72 0.83
N PHE A 124 -8.06 -10.04 1.96
CA PHE A 124 -7.10 -10.27 3.03
C PHE A 124 -7.82 -10.31 4.37
N VAL A 125 -7.74 -11.41 5.10
CA VAL A 125 -8.43 -11.56 6.38
C VAL A 125 -7.86 -10.62 7.43
N ASN A 126 -8.52 -10.53 8.59
CA ASN A 126 -8.12 -9.65 9.67
C ASN A 126 -6.71 -9.97 10.17
N HIS A 127 -5.83 -8.96 10.16
CA HIS A 127 -4.42 -9.07 10.52
C HIS A 127 -3.90 -7.78 11.16
N ILE A 128 -2.68 -7.84 11.65
CA ILE A 128 -1.89 -6.69 12.10
C ILE A 128 -0.66 -6.56 11.20
N ASP A 129 -0.18 -5.35 11.00
CA ASP A 129 0.99 -5.07 10.17
C ASP A 129 2.31 -5.13 10.94
N ASP A 130 2.28 -4.96 12.26
CA ASP A 130 3.47 -5.05 13.09
C ASP A 130 4.06 -6.47 13.08
N HIS A 131 5.36 -6.58 13.12
CA HIS A 131 6.08 -7.84 13.02
C HIS A 131 7.03 -8.06 14.20
N LYS A 132 7.10 -9.29 14.71
CA LYS A 132 7.93 -9.64 15.88
C LYS A 132 9.44 -9.42 15.70
N ASP A 133 9.94 -9.55 14.47
CA ASP A 133 11.38 -9.45 14.17
C ASP A 133 11.80 -8.01 13.79
N TYR A 134 10.82 -7.17 13.40
CA TYR A 134 11.04 -5.76 13.07
C TYR A 134 9.74 -5.00 13.27
N HIS A 135 9.78 -3.96 14.11
CA HIS A 135 8.57 -3.23 14.47
C HIS A 135 8.23 -2.21 13.40
N ARG A 136 7.08 -2.39 12.78
CA ARG A 136 6.41 -1.40 11.95
C ARG A 136 5.64 -0.43 12.83
N ARG A 137 5.86 0.84 12.65
CA ARG A 137 5.23 1.90 13.43
C ARG A 137 4.03 2.51 12.73
N LEU A 138 4.15 2.70 11.42
CA LEU A 138 3.12 3.32 10.59
C LEU A 138 2.89 2.49 9.33
N SER A 139 1.63 2.23 9.02
CA SER A 139 1.17 1.59 7.80
C SER A 139 0.67 2.65 6.83
N LEU A 140 1.05 2.49 5.57
CA LEU A 140 0.66 3.31 4.44
C LEU A 140 -0.12 2.43 3.46
N VAL A 141 -1.33 2.82 3.09
CA VAL A 141 -2.12 2.15 2.06
C VAL A 141 -2.65 3.19 1.08
N TYR A 142 -2.08 3.22 -0.12
CA TYR A 142 -2.50 4.10 -1.20
C TYR A 142 -3.40 3.36 -2.18
N TYR A 143 -4.47 3.98 -2.60
CA TYR A 143 -5.46 3.43 -3.51
C TYR A 143 -5.32 4.07 -4.88
N ILE A 144 -4.90 3.26 -5.87
CA ILE A 144 -4.61 3.76 -7.21
C ILE A 144 -5.90 4.02 -7.97
N ASN A 145 -6.91 3.14 -7.81
CA ASN A 145 -8.19 3.21 -8.50
C ASN A 145 -9.37 2.98 -7.55
N ASP A 146 -10.57 3.28 -8.00
CA ASP A 146 -11.83 3.07 -7.26
C ASP A 146 -12.96 2.46 -8.11
N ASP A 147 -12.68 2.13 -9.37
CA ASP A 147 -13.60 1.54 -10.36
C ASP A 147 -13.85 0.03 -10.16
N TYR A 148 -13.95 -0.38 -8.88
CA TYR A 148 -14.28 -1.74 -8.46
C TYR A 148 -15.35 -1.73 -7.36
N LYS A 149 -16.03 -2.87 -7.14
CA LYS A 149 -17.00 -3.07 -6.03
C LYS A 149 -16.44 -4.02 -5.00
N GLY A 150 -16.81 -3.84 -3.73
CA GLY A 150 -16.18 -4.55 -2.61
C GLY A 150 -14.80 -3.99 -2.32
N GLY A 151 -13.92 -4.79 -1.73
CA GLY A 151 -12.52 -4.44 -1.47
C GLY A 151 -12.36 -3.29 -0.45
N GLU A 152 -13.35 -3.06 0.41
CA GLU A 152 -13.26 -2.09 1.51
C GLU A 152 -12.17 -2.50 2.49
N ILE A 153 -11.52 -1.51 3.11
CA ILE A 153 -10.72 -1.75 4.30
C ILE A 153 -11.61 -1.66 5.55
N VAL A 154 -11.47 -2.66 6.42
CA VAL A 154 -12.29 -2.78 7.64
C VAL A 154 -11.39 -2.73 8.85
N PHE A 155 -11.70 -1.82 9.80
CA PHE A 155 -11.07 -1.74 11.12
C PHE A 155 -12.12 -2.13 12.18
N PRO A 156 -12.20 -3.40 12.59
CA PRO A 156 -13.31 -3.89 13.41
C PRO A 156 -13.34 -3.24 14.82
N ARG A 157 -12.18 -2.89 15.38
CA ARG A 157 -12.12 -2.22 16.71
C ARG A 157 -12.72 -0.81 16.70
N PHE A 158 -12.75 -0.16 15.55
CA PHE A 158 -13.28 1.19 15.36
C PHE A 158 -14.66 1.20 14.70
N ASN A 159 -15.20 0.01 14.38
CA ASN A 159 -16.44 -0.15 13.62
C ASN A 159 -16.42 0.63 12.29
N ILE A 160 -15.28 0.63 11.61
CA ILE A 160 -15.07 1.30 10.32
C ILE A 160 -15.07 0.26 9.22
N THR A 161 -15.87 0.52 8.18
CA THR A 161 -15.79 -0.09 6.85
C THR A 161 -15.62 1.06 5.87
N TYR A 162 -14.46 1.18 5.28
CA TYR A 162 -14.12 2.32 4.43
C TYR A 162 -13.89 1.87 2.99
N LYS A 163 -14.66 2.43 2.06
CA LYS A 163 -14.45 2.32 0.62
C LYS A 163 -13.64 3.54 0.17
N PRO A 164 -12.34 3.35 -0.13
CA PRO A 164 -11.51 4.47 -0.56
C PRO A 164 -11.84 4.90 -1.99
N ASN A 165 -11.57 6.18 -2.27
CA ASN A 165 -11.53 6.70 -3.62
C ASN A 165 -10.13 6.54 -4.23
N ALA A 166 -10.03 6.65 -5.56
CA ALA A 166 -8.74 6.75 -6.22
C ALA A 166 -7.95 7.97 -5.69
N ASN A 167 -6.63 7.84 -5.64
CA ASN A 167 -5.70 8.86 -5.16
C ASN A 167 -5.85 9.22 -3.67
N GLU A 168 -6.31 8.28 -2.86
CA GLU A 168 -6.32 8.39 -1.41
C GLU A 168 -5.19 7.56 -0.78
N LEU A 169 -4.49 8.15 0.18
CA LEU A 169 -3.49 7.52 1.02
C LEU A 169 -4.00 7.43 2.45
N LEU A 170 -4.15 6.21 2.94
CA LEU A 170 -4.56 5.91 4.31
C LEU A 170 -3.31 5.66 5.16
N LEU A 171 -3.18 6.39 6.26
CA LEU A 171 -2.12 6.25 7.26
C LEU A 171 -2.72 5.83 8.61
N PHE A 172 -2.12 4.82 9.25
CA PHE A 172 -2.54 4.34 10.57
C PHE A 172 -1.40 3.58 11.28
N PRO A 173 -1.39 3.55 12.63
CA PRO A 173 -0.38 2.79 13.37
C PRO A 173 -0.46 1.30 13.08
N SER A 174 0.68 0.64 12.92
CA SER A 174 0.76 -0.77 12.53
C SER A 174 0.42 -1.77 13.65
N THR A 175 0.15 -1.29 14.88
CA THR A 175 0.01 -2.10 16.09
C THR A 175 -1.31 -2.89 16.14
N TYR A 176 -1.41 -3.82 17.10
CA TYR A 176 -2.57 -4.71 17.27
C TYR A 176 -3.93 -4.00 17.48
N VAL A 177 -3.93 -2.75 17.91
CA VAL A 177 -5.15 -1.94 18.05
C VAL A 177 -5.78 -1.66 16.70
N TYR A 178 -4.94 -1.52 15.65
CA TYR A 178 -5.31 -1.18 14.29
C TYR A 178 -5.36 -2.41 13.37
N ASN A 179 -5.75 -3.56 13.95
CA ASN A 179 -6.02 -4.75 13.14
C ASN A 179 -7.09 -4.47 12.09
N HIS A 180 -6.86 -4.95 10.89
CA HIS A 180 -7.71 -4.62 9.74
C HIS A 180 -7.78 -5.78 8.75
N SER A 181 -8.72 -5.69 7.82
CA SER A 181 -8.92 -6.64 6.74
C SER A 181 -9.27 -5.92 5.44
N VAL A 182 -9.18 -6.64 4.32
CA VAL A 182 -9.72 -6.22 3.03
C VAL A 182 -10.86 -7.15 2.68
N SER A 183 -12.06 -6.58 2.50
CA SER A 183 -13.26 -7.31 2.06
C SER A 183 -13.03 -7.91 0.67
N PRO A 184 -13.72 -9.02 0.32
CA PRO A 184 -13.62 -9.57 -1.03
C PRO A 184 -14.00 -8.53 -2.10
N VAL A 185 -13.21 -8.46 -3.17
CA VAL A 185 -13.58 -7.70 -4.38
C VAL A 185 -14.74 -8.43 -5.07
N ILE A 186 -15.82 -7.72 -5.33
CA ILE A 186 -17.04 -8.29 -5.94
C ILE A 186 -17.00 -8.17 -7.45
N GLU A 187 -16.52 -7.05 -7.96
CA GLU A 187 -16.46 -6.71 -9.39
C GLU A 187 -15.28 -5.77 -9.65
N GLY A 188 -14.65 -5.90 -10.83
CA GLY A 188 -13.49 -5.11 -11.22
C GLY A 188 -12.19 -5.62 -10.61
N THR A 189 -11.16 -4.77 -10.64
CA THR A 189 -9.83 -5.06 -10.09
C THR A 189 -9.38 -3.89 -9.22
N ARG A 190 -9.02 -4.18 -7.97
CA ARG A 190 -8.51 -3.18 -7.02
C ARG A 190 -6.99 -3.15 -7.07
N TYR A 191 -6.43 -1.97 -7.32
CA TYR A 191 -4.99 -1.70 -7.21
C TYR A 191 -4.71 -0.81 -6.01
N SER A 192 -3.73 -1.21 -5.21
CA SER A 192 -3.26 -0.42 -4.08
C SER A 192 -1.77 -0.60 -3.87
N VAL A 193 -1.15 0.34 -3.17
CA VAL A 193 0.25 0.26 -2.76
C VAL A 193 0.29 0.23 -1.25
N VAL A 194 1.07 -0.70 -0.68
CA VAL A 194 1.32 -0.73 0.75
C VAL A 194 2.80 -0.55 1.03
N SER A 195 3.09 0.17 2.08
CA SER A 195 4.43 0.31 2.63
C SER A 195 4.35 0.58 4.13
N TRP A 196 5.49 0.56 4.82
CA TRP A 196 5.54 0.74 6.27
C TRP A 196 6.76 1.56 6.66
N LEU A 197 6.59 2.37 7.72
CA LEU A 197 7.70 3.02 8.42
C LEU A 197 8.02 2.28 9.72
N ARG A 198 9.32 2.17 10.01
CA ARG A 198 9.84 1.54 11.23
C ARG A 198 10.50 2.54 12.16
#